data_d3ca942cd6fbe2124eed859b99aeb492
#
_entry.id   d3ca942cd6fbe2124eed859b99aeb492
#
_cell.length_a   1.000
_cell.length_b   1.000
_cell.length_c   1.000
_cell.angle_alpha   90.00
_cell.angle_beta   90.00
_cell.angle_gamma   90.00
#
_symmetry.space_group_name_H-M   'P 1'
#
loop_
_entity.id
_entity.type
_entity.pdbx_description
1 polymer ?
#
loop_
_entity_poly.entity_id
_entity_poly.type
_entity_poly.pdbx_seq_one_letter_code
_entity_poly.pdbx_strand_id
1 'polypeptide(L)'
;KRRQKKFTQHFTSAIDILVRGTRSGLPIGECLSIIGRESPNPVGEIFQDIVEGQKLGLSITELIDRGLERMPTPEFNFFSIVLIIQQKTGGSLADTLEGLSDLLRERKKLSDKIRALSSEAKASAAIIGSLPFFLGIMMTLINQDFLLPLFTETIGNMMLGGGLLWMAIGVFVMSKMIDFDY
;
A
#
# COMPACT_ATOMS: atom_id res chain seq x y z
N LYS A 1 -2.00 7.00 9.02
CA LYS A 1 -2.12 6.22 7.75
C LYS A 1 -0.80 6.13 6.96
N ARG A 2 -0.11 7.23 6.61
CA ARG A 2 1.17 7.17 5.86
C ARG A 2 2.27 6.40 6.60
N ARG A 3 2.40 6.59 7.92
CA ARG A 3 3.40 5.92 8.76
C ARG A 3 3.11 4.41 8.87
N GLN A 4 1.84 4.03 9.03
CA GLN A 4 1.40 2.63 9.05
C GLN A 4 1.68 1.93 7.71
N LYS A 5 1.36 2.57 6.58
CA LYS A 5 1.65 2.02 5.24
C LYS A 5 3.15 1.77 5.03
N LYS A 6 4.01 2.71 5.44
CA LYS A 6 5.48 2.51 5.42
C LYS A 6 5.92 1.39 6.34
N PHE A 7 5.31 1.29 7.53
CA PHE A 7 5.60 0.21 8.46
C PHE A 7 5.31 -1.15 7.83
N THR A 8 4.10 -1.38 7.34
CA THR A 8 3.72 -2.66 6.71
C THR A 8 4.62 -3.01 5.52
N GLN A 9 5.03 -2.02 4.71
CA GLN A 9 5.95 -2.25 3.59
C GLN A 9 7.32 -2.79 4.01
N HIS A 10 7.90 -2.28 5.09
CA HIS A 10 9.21 -2.69 5.57
C HIS A 10 9.15 -3.85 6.58
N PHE A 11 7.99 -4.05 7.19
CA PHE A 11 7.79 -5.07 8.20
C PHE A 11 7.98 -6.50 7.66
N THR A 12 7.56 -6.76 6.42
CA THR A 12 7.81 -8.06 5.76
C THR A 12 9.29 -8.41 5.74
N SER A 13 10.15 -7.45 5.39
CA SER A 13 11.60 -7.67 5.36
C SER A 13 12.18 -7.90 6.76
N ALA A 14 11.61 -7.24 7.78
CA ALA A 14 11.99 -7.47 9.18
C ALA A 14 11.63 -8.88 9.65
N ILE A 15 10.45 -9.39 9.30
CA ILE A 15 10.05 -10.78 9.59
C ILE A 15 10.98 -11.77 8.88
N ASP A 16 11.39 -11.50 7.63
CA ASP A 16 12.35 -12.34 6.93
C ASP A 16 13.71 -12.42 7.64
N ILE A 17 14.18 -11.30 8.20
CA ILE A 17 15.40 -11.28 9.01
C ILE A 17 15.23 -12.18 10.25
N LEU A 18 14.09 -12.07 10.92
CA LEU A 18 13.79 -12.87 12.11
C LEU A 18 13.71 -14.36 11.79
N VAL A 19 13.01 -14.76 10.73
CA VAL A 19 12.89 -16.16 10.30
C VAL A 19 14.27 -16.75 9.98
N ARG A 20 15.10 -16.04 9.19
CA ARG A 20 16.44 -16.50 8.85
C ARG A 20 17.35 -16.59 10.06
N GLY A 21 17.30 -15.58 10.94
CA GLY A 21 18.10 -15.55 12.16
C GLY A 21 17.77 -16.69 13.10
N THR A 22 16.47 -16.91 13.39
CA THR A 22 16.02 -18.00 14.25
C THR A 22 16.29 -19.38 13.67
N ARG A 23 16.19 -19.56 12.35
CA ARG A 23 16.61 -20.81 11.65
C ARG A 23 18.10 -21.08 11.74
N SER A 24 18.93 -20.06 11.74
CA SER A 24 20.37 -20.22 11.94
C SER A 24 20.78 -20.40 13.40
N GLY A 25 19.81 -20.45 14.32
CA GLY A 25 20.04 -20.64 15.75
C GLY A 25 20.38 -19.36 16.53
N LEU A 26 20.21 -18.18 15.92
CA LEU A 26 20.40 -16.91 16.62
C LEU A 26 19.31 -16.72 17.67
N PRO A 27 19.65 -16.23 18.87
CA PRO A 27 18.66 -15.84 19.87
C PRO A 27 17.72 -14.76 19.35
N ILE A 28 16.45 -14.82 19.74
CA ILE A 28 15.43 -13.86 19.30
C ILE A 28 15.85 -12.41 19.58
N GLY A 29 16.40 -12.13 20.75
CA GLY A 29 16.87 -10.80 21.13
C GLY A 29 17.94 -10.24 20.16
N GLU A 30 18.83 -11.09 19.66
CA GLU A 30 19.82 -10.68 18.66
C GLU A 30 19.15 -10.39 17.30
N CYS A 31 18.20 -11.21 16.88
CA CYS A 31 17.43 -10.96 15.68
C CYS A 31 16.67 -9.62 15.76
N LEU A 32 16.03 -9.32 16.90
CA LEU A 32 15.36 -8.04 17.13
C LEU A 32 16.34 -6.87 17.09
N SER A 33 17.55 -7.05 17.62
CA SER A 33 18.63 -6.04 17.57
C SER A 33 19.07 -5.76 16.13
N ILE A 34 19.21 -6.79 15.30
CA ILE A 34 19.53 -6.65 13.88
C ILE A 34 18.42 -5.88 13.15
N ILE A 35 17.16 -6.24 13.39
CA ILE A 35 16.01 -5.54 12.80
C ILE A 35 16.02 -4.04 13.19
N GLY A 36 16.27 -3.74 14.46
CA GLY A 36 16.33 -2.36 14.94
C GLY A 36 17.41 -1.54 14.24
N ARG A 37 18.57 -2.14 13.92
CA ARG A 37 19.67 -1.45 13.26
C ARG A 37 19.54 -1.35 11.74
N GLU A 38 19.03 -2.39 11.10
CA GLU A 38 19.06 -2.49 9.64
C GLU A 38 17.74 -2.09 8.96
N SER A 39 16.63 -2.12 9.69
CA SER A 39 15.35 -1.81 9.10
C SER A 39 15.11 -0.30 8.98
N PRO A 40 14.52 0.18 7.87
CA PRO A 40 14.15 1.58 7.73
C PRO A 40 13.05 1.98 8.73
N ASN A 41 13.03 3.27 9.09
CA ASN A 41 11.95 3.81 9.91
C ASN A 41 10.59 3.74 9.18
N PRO A 42 9.51 3.40 9.86
CA PRO A 42 9.34 3.33 11.32
C PRO A 42 9.59 1.95 11.96
N VAL A 43 9.94 0.91 11.21
CA VAL A 43 10.20 -0.43 11.75
C VAL A 43 11.41 -0.43 12.66
N GLY A 44 12.56 0.09 12.17
CA GLY A 44 13.80 0.15 12.94
C GLY A 44 13.61 0.84 14.29
N GLU A 45 12.93 2.00 14.32
CA GLU A 45 12.63 2.75 15.55
C GLU A 45 11.89 1.90 16.59
N ILE A 46 10.83 1.19 16.18
CA ILE A 46 10.03 0.38 17.10
C ILE A 46 10.85 -0.80 17.67
N PHE A 47 11.62 -1.45 16.82
CA PHE A 47 12.45 -2.58 17.27
C PHE A 47 13.65 -2.15 18.11
N GLN A 48 14.21 -0.95 17.87
CA GLN A 48 15.22 -0.35 18.76
C GLN A 48 14.63 -0.09 20.14
N ASP A 49 13.46 0.51 20.24
CA ASP A 49 12.78 0.76 21.52
C ASP A 49 12.54 -0.55 22.29
N ILE A 50 12.16 -1.63 21.58
CA ILE A 50 11.98 -2.96 22.17
C ILE A 50 13.31 -3.48 22.74
N VAL A 51 14.39 -3.41 21.97
CA VAL A 51 15.72 -3.89 22.39
C VAL A 51 16.27 -3.08 23.58
N GLU A 52 16.11 -1.76 23.54
CA GLU A 52 16.55 -0.89 24.64
C GLU A 52 15.75 -1.16 25.91
N GLY A 53 14.43 -1.34 25.79
CA GLY A 53 13.59 -1.70 26.92
C GLY A 53 13.97 -3.05 27.54
N GLN A 54 14.32 -4.04 26.70
CA GLN A 54 14.82 -5.33 27.21
C GLN A 54 16.13 -5.18 28.00
N LYS A 55 17.04 -4.32 27.58
CA LYS A 55 18.29 -4.03 28.34
C LYS A 55 18.00 -3.39 29.68
N LEU A 56 16.89 -2.69 29.81
CA LEU A 56 16.41 -2.11 31.08
C LEU A 56 15.62 -3.11 31.94
N GLY A 57 15.47 -4.36 31.50
CA GLY A 57 14.80 -5.42 32.23
C GLY A 57 13.28 -5.48 32.06
N LEU A 58 12.71 -4.73 31.10
CA LEU A 58 11.28 -4.81 30.80
C LEU A 58 10.96 -6.12 30.05
N SER A 59 9.76 -6.64 30.26
CA SER A 59 9.33 -7.86 29.57
C SER A 59 9.11 -7.59 28.08
N ILE A 60 9.46 -8.57 27.23
CA ILE A 60 9.25 -8.42 25.80
C ILE A 60 7.76 -8.25 25.44
N THR A 61 6.87 -8.88 26.21
CA THR A 61 5.42 -8.73 26.03
C THR A 61 4.99 -7.29 26.22
N GLU A 62 5.42 -6.65 27.30
CA GLU A 62 5.11 -5.25 27.59
C GLU A 62 5.66 -4.31 26.49
N LEU A 63 6.88 -4.58 26.04
CA LEU A 63 7.52 -3.77 24.99
C LEU A 63 6.82 -3.89 23.63
N ILE A 64 6.35 -5.09 23.30
CA ILE A 64 5.59 -5.31 22.08
C ILE A 64 4.22 -4.66 22.15
N ASP A 65 3.53 -4.73 23.29
CA ASP A 65 2.26 -4.05 23.52
C ASP A 65 2.40 -2.53 23.35
N ARG A 66 3.45 -1.93 23.92
CA ARG A 66 3.78 -0.51 23.69
C ARG A 66 4.06 -0.19 22.21
N GLY A 67 4.75 -1.11 21.51
CA GLY A 67 4.98 -0.99 20.07
C GLY A 67 3.67 -1.05 19.27
N LEU A 68 2.75 -1.92 19.68
CA LEU A 68 1.44 -2.08 19.05
C LEU A 68 0.55 -0.84 19.25
N GLU A 69 0.58 -0.21 20.42
CA GLU A 69 -0.11 1.07 20.65
C GLU A 69 0.39 2.17 19.71
N ARG A 70 1.70 2.22 19.45
CA ARG A 70 2.29 3.21 18.54
C ARG A 70 2.07 2.88 17.07
N MET A 71 1.96 1.60 16.74
CA MET A 71 1.81 1.10 15.37
C MET A 71 0.74 -0.01 15.29
N PRO A 72 -0.55 0.33 15.42
CA PRO A 72 -1.65 -0.63 15.38
C PRO A 72 -1.90 -1.12 13.95
N THR A 73 -1.06 -2.04 13.48
CA THR A 73 -1.23 -2.70 12.20
C THR A 73 -1.60 -4.18 12.40
N PRO A 74 -2.46 -4.76 11.56
CA PRO A 74 -2.84 -6.17 11.67
C PRO A 74 -1.64 -7.11 11.66
N GLU A 75 -0.63 -6.79 10.84
CA GLU A 75 0.58 -7.58 10.69
C GLU A 75 1.41 -7.59 11.98
N PHE A 76 1.56 -6.44 12.64
CA PHE A 76 2.30 -6.32 13.89
C PHE A 76 1.54 -6.95 15.06
N ASN A 77 0.20 -6.84 15.06
CA ASN A 77 -0.64 -7.53 16.03
C ASN A 77 -0.50 -9.06 15.93
N PHE A 78 -0.55 -9.60 14.70
CA PHE A 78 -0.36 -11.04 14.50
C PHE A 78 1.04 -11.49 14.97
N PHE A 79 2.08 -10.74 14.64
CA PHE A 79 3.44 -10.98 15.09
C PHE A 79 3.52 -10.99 16.63
N SER A 80 2.88 -10.03 17.31
CA SER A 80 2.87 -9.95 18.77
C SER A 80 2.27 -11.21 19.42
N ILE A 81 1.14 -11.67 18.88
CA ILE A 81 0.45 -12.89 19.34
C ILE A 81 1.37 -14.11 19.17
N VAL A 82 1.96 -14.27 18.00
CA VAL A 82 2.86 -15.40 17.70
C VAL A 82 4.06 -15.38 18.66
N LEU A 83 4.68 -14.22 18.86
CA LEU A 83 5.85 -14.13 19.73
C LEU A 83 5.52 -14.46 21.19
N ILE A 84 4.41 -13.95 21.71
CA ILE A 84 3.95 -14.20 23.09
C ILE A 84 3.63 -15.69 23.29
N ILE A 85 2.95 -16.31 22.32
CA ILE A 85 2.62 -17.75 22.40
C ILE A 85 3.91 -18.57 22.39
N GLN A 86 4.83 -18.30 21.49
CA GLN A 86 6.07 -19.07 21.35
C GLN A 86 6.99 -18.94 22.58
N GLN A 87 7.00 -17.79 23.25
CA GLN A 87 7.70 -17.66 24.53
C GLN A 87 7.16 -18.59 25.62
N LYS A 88 5.85 -18.85 25.60
CA LYS A 88 5.19 -19.72 26.60
C LYS A 88 5.29 -21.20 26.26
N THR A 89 5.21 -21.55 24.99
CA THR A 89 5.13 -22.95 24.51
C THR A 89 6.47 -23.54 24.10
N GLY A 90 7.47 -22.70 23.80
CA GLY A 90 8.80 -23.15 23.37
C GLY A 90 8.83 -23.83 21.99
N GLY A 91 7.79 -23.64 21.17
CA GLY A 91 7.74 -24.20 19.82
C GLY A 91 8.66 -23.51 18.82
N SER A 92 8.68 -23.99 17.57
CA SER A 92 9.46 -23.38 16.47
C SER A 92 8.86 -22.05 16.06
N LEU A 93 9.46 -20.96 16.57
CA LEU A 93 9.10 -19.59 16.17
C LEU A 93 9.33 -19.39 14.67
N ALA A 94 10.40 -19.98 14.13
CA ALA A 94 10.76 -19.83 12.72
C ALA A 94 9.66 -20.32 11.78
N ASP A 95 9.08 -21.49 12.04
CA ASP A 95 8.06 -22.09 11.16
C ASP A 95 6.76 -21.28 11.19
N THR A 96 6.38 -20.79 12.37
CA THR A 96 5.15 -19.97 12.50
C THR A 96 5.31 -18.60 11.84
N LEU A 97 6.48 -17.98 11.97
CA LEU A 97 6.78 -16.69 11.34
C LEU A 97 7.02 -16.81 9.83
N GLU A 98 7.43 -17.98 9.34
CA GLU A 98 7.53 -18.23 7.90
C GLU A 98 6.16 -18.14 7.23
N GLY A 99 5.14 -18.78 7.80
CA GLY A 99 3.77 -18.65 7.31
C GLY A 99 3.29 -17.18 7.28
N LEU A 100 3.65 -16.39 8.29
CA LEU A 100 3.37 -14.94 8.28
C LEU A 100 4.13 -14.21 7.18
N SER A 101 5.42 -14.51 7.01
CA SER A 101 6.24 -13.91 5.95
C SER A 101 5.67 -14.19 4.55
N ASP A 102 5.26 -15.43 4.30
CA ASP A 102 4.69 -15.82 3.03
C ASP A 102 3.35 -15.13 2.76
N LEU A 103 2.46 -15.05 3.74
CA LEU A 103 1.22 -14.30 3.65
C LEU A 103 1.45 -12.81 3.34
N LEU A 104 2.43 -12.19 4.01
CA LEU A 104 2.77 -10.79 3.77
C LEU A 104 3.34 -10.57 2.37
N ARG A 105 4.16 -11.51 1.89
CA ARG A 105 4.70 -11.47 0.52
C ARG A 105 3.61 -11.65 -0.54
N GLU A 106 2.68 -12.57 -0.34
CA GLU A 106 1.54 -12.75 -1.24
C GLU A 106 0.65 -11.50 -1.28
N ARG A 107 0.30 -10.96 -0.13
CA ARG A 107 -0.44 -9.69 -0.06
C ARG A 107 0.27 -8.56 -0.81
N LYS A 108 1.58 -8.45 -0.63
CA LYS A 108 2.38 -7.44 -1.34
C LYS A 108 2.35 -7.66 -2.84
N LYS A 109 2.57 -8.89 -3.31
CA LYS A 109 2.49 -9.25 -4.74
C LYS A 109 1.12 -8.96 -5.35
N LEU A 110 0.04 -9.28 -4.62
CA LEU A 110 -1.33 -8.97 -5.06
C LEU A 110 -1.56 -7.46 -5.15
N SER A 111 -1.14 -6.70 -4.14
CA SER A 111 -1.24 -5.24 -4.13
C SER A 111 -0.46 -4.61 -5.29
N ASP A 112 0.74 -5.10 -5.56
CA ASP A 112 1.57 -4.60 -6.65
C ASP A 112 0.95 -4.94 -8.03
N LYS A 113 0.37 -6.14 -8.20
CA LYS A 113 -0.37 -6.52 -9.41
C LYS A 113 -1.61 -5.65 -9.63
N ILE A 114 -2.42 -5.44 -8.58
CA ILE A 114 -3.61 -4.57 -8.65
C ILE A 114 -3.19 -3.14 -9.03
N ARG A 115 -2.11 -2.64 -8.46
CA ARG A 115 -1.59 -1.31 -8.77
C ARG A 115 -1.09 -1.20 -10.21
N ALA A 116 -0.41 -2.22 -10.72
CA ALA A 116 0.03 -2.28 -12.11
C ALA A 116 -1.16 -2.26 -13.09
N LEU A 117 -2.14 -3.14 -12.88
CA LEU A 117 -3.37 -3.19 -13.69
C LEU A 117 -4.18 -1.89 -13.62
N SER A 118 -4.27 -1.29 -12.42
CA SER A 118 -4.95 -0.01 -12.26
C SER A 118 -4.23 1.13 -12.97
N SER A 119 -2.90 1.13 -13.02
CA SER A 119 -2.13 2.15 -13.74
C SER A 119 -2.28 2.04 -15.25
N GLU A 120 -2.35 0.83 -15.78
CA GLU A 120 -2.60 0.56 -17.20
C GLU A 120 -4.02 1.02 -17.62
N ALA A 121 -5.03 0.68 -16.80
CA ALA A 121 -6.39 1.15 -17.03
C ALA A 121 -6.49 2.69 -16.98
N LYS A 122 -5.79 3.34 -16.05
CA LYS A 122 -5.74 4.81 -15.95
C LYS A 122 -5.09 5.44 -17.20
N ALA A 123 -3.99 4.86 -17.68
CA ALA A 123 -3.33 5.35 -18.88
C ALA A 123 -4.23 5.22 -20.12
N SER A 124 -4.87 4.07 -20.30
CA SER A 124 -5.81 3.84 -21.40
C SER A 124 -7.01 4.79 -21.34
N ALA A 125 -7.58 4.99 -20.15
CA ALA A 125 -8.68 5.92 -19.92
C ALA A 125 -8.28 7.38 -20.21
N ALA A 126 -7.07 7.79 -19.84
CA ALA A 126 -6.55 9.13 -20.14
C ALA A 126 -6.37 9.35 -21.64
N ILE A 127 -5.86 8.35 -22.36
CA ILE A 127 -5.69 8.42 -23.83
C ILE A 127 -7.06 8.54 -24.50
N ILE A 128 -8.01 7.65 -24.17
CA ILE A 128 -9.36 7.67 -24.76
C ILE A 128 -10.10 8.96 -24.38
N GLY A 129 -9.98 9.42 -23.15
CA GLY A 129 -10.62 10.66 -22.68
C GLY A 129 -10.02 11.93 -23.27
N SER A 130 -8.77 11.91 -23.72
CA SER A 130 -8.13 13.06 -24.38
C SER A 130 -8.50 13.18 -25.87
N LEU A 131 -8.98 12.10 -26.49
CA LEU A 131 -9.23 12.01 -27.92
C LEU A 131 -10.25 13.03 -28.42
N PRO A 132 -11.42 13.26 -27.80
CA PRO A 132 -12.38 14.27 -28.23
C PRO A 132 -11.81 15.70 -28.14
N PHE A 133 -10.99 15.99 -27.15
CA PHE A 133 -10.32 17.30 -27.03
C PHE A 133 -9.29 17.50 -28.14
N PHE A 134 -8.51 16.47 -28.44
CA PHE A 134 -7.54 16.50 -29.53
C PHE A 134 -8.21 16.69 -30.91
N LEU A 135 -9.31 15.96 -31.15
CA LEU A 135 -10.09 16.12 -32.35
C LEU A 135 -10.72 17.52 -32.49
N GLY A 136 -11.25 18.06 -31.39
CA GLY A 136 -11.79 19.43 -31.37
C GLY A 136 -10.73 20.49 -31.72
N ILE A 137 -9.55 20.38 -31.13
CA ILE A 137 -8.42 21.28 -31.43
C ILE A 137 -7.99 21.14 -32.90
N MET A 138 -7.87 19.92 -33.40
CA MET A 138 -7.48 19.68 -34.79
C MET A 138 -8.49 20.22 -35.77
N MET A 139 -9.80 20.03 -35.53
CA MET A 139 -10.86 20.60 -36.34
C MET A 139 -10.85 22.13 -36.35
N THR A 140 -10.57 22.76 -35.23
CA THR A 140 -10.46 24.23 -35.12
C THR A 140 -9.29 24.76 -35.96
N LEU A 141 -8.17 24.01 -36.01
CA LEU A 141 -6.99 24.41 -36.82
C LEU A 141 -7.19 24.24 -38.32
N ILE A 142 -7.98 23.26 -38.73
CA ILE A 142 -8.21 22.97 -40.17
C ILE A 142 -9.30 23.88 -40.74
N ASN A 143 -10.39 24.07 -40.00
CA ASN A 143 -11.51 24.91 -40.47
C ASN A 143 -12.28 25.48 -39.28
N GLN A 144 -12.04 26.76 -38.97
CA GLN A 144 -12.70 27.47 -37.87
C GLN A 144 -14.21 27.59 -38.04
N ASP A 145 -14.68 27.68 -39.27
CA ASP A 145 -16.11 27.89 -39.58
C ASP A 145 -16.96 26.64 -39.28
N PHE A 146 -16.33 25.47 -39.22
CA PHE A 146 -17.05 24.22 -38.96
C PHE A 146 -17.51 24.06 -37.49
N LEU A 147 -16.81 24.65 -36.56
CA LEU A 147 -17.14 24.59 -35.14
C LEU A 147 -17.97 25.78 -34.64
N LEU A 148 -18.02 26.88 -35.42
CA LEU A 148 -18.80 28.07 -35.08
C LEU A 148 -20.29 27.75 -34.80
N PRO A 149 -21.02 26.94 -35.62
CA PRO A 149 -22.41 26.60 -35.35
C PRO A 149 -22.60 25.83 -34.03
N LEU A 150 -21.59 25.08 -33.60
CA LEU A 150 -21.64 24.30 -32.37
C LEU A 150 -21.69 25.19 -31.11
N PHE A 151 -21.10 26.41 -31.21
CA PHE A 151 -21.05 27.38 -30.10
C PHE A 151 -22.10 28.50 -30.24
N THR A 152 -22.58 28.76 -31.44
CA THR A 152 -23.52 29.88 -31.69
C THR A 152 -24.97 29.43 -31.76
N GLU A 153 -25.25 28.18 -32.09
CA GLU A 153 -26.62 27.67 -32.18
C GLU A 153 -27.06 27.00 -30.86
N THR A 154 -28.33 27.18 -30.50
CA THR A 154 -28.93 26.61 -29.29
C THR A 154 -28.87 25.07 -29.29
N ILE A 155 -29.02 24.46 -30.45
CA ILE A 155 -28.94 22.99 -30.65
C ILE A 155 -27.50 22.52 -30.45
N GLY A 156 -26.50 23.23 -30.94
CA GLY A 156 -25.07 22.93 -30.75
C GLY A 156 -24.67 22.97 -29.29
N ASN A 157 -25.09 23.98 -28.53
CA ASN A 157 -24.84 24.11 -27.10
C ASN A 157 -25.49 22.98 -26.30
N MET A 158 -26.70 22.53 -26.69
CA MET A 158 -27.37 21.40 -26.04
C MET A 158 -26.62 20.08 -26.29
N MET A 159 -26.10 19.85 -27.49
CA MET A 159 -25.28 18.68 -27.83
C MET A 159 -23.94 18.69 -27.09
N LEU A 160 -23.28 19.84 -26.98
CA LEU A 160 -22.04 20.01 -26.22
C LEU A 160 -22.27 19.74 -24.73
N GLY A 161 -23.32 20.30 -24.15
CA GLY A 161 -23.66 20.10 -22.74
C GLY A 161 -23.98 18.63 -22.45
N GLY A 162 -24.75 17.97 -23.30
CA GLY A 162 -25.07 16.54 -23.19
C GLY A 162 -23.84 15.64 -23.31
N GLY A 163 -22.96 15.93 -24.26
CA GLY A 163 -21.70 15.19 -24.45
C GLY A 163 -20.74 15.33 -23.28
N LEU A 164 -20.57 16.55 -22.77
CA LEU A 164 -19.73 16.81 -21.58
C LEU A 164 -20.29 16.14 -20.33
N LEU A 165 -21.60 16.16 -20.13
CA LEU A 165 -22.25 15.51 -19.02
C LEU A 165 -22.07 13.99 -19.08
N TRP A 166 -22.24 13.40 -20.27
CA TRP A 166 -22.02 11.96 -20.47
C TRP A 166 -20.56 11.56 -20.23
N MET A 167 -19.62 12.39 -20.68
CA MET A 167 -18.19 12.18 -20.45
C MET A 167 -17.85 12.31 -18.96
N ALA A 168 -18.43 13.28 -18.26
CA ALA A 168 -18.24 13.44 -16.80
C ALA A 168 -18.73 12.21 -16.03
N ILE A 169 -19.88 11.66 -16.41
CA ILE A 169 -20.41 10.42 -15.81
C ILE A 169 -19.45 9.25 -16.07
N GLY A 170 -18.94 9.10 -17.30
CA GLY A 170 -17.98 8.06 -17.65
C GLY A 170 -16.68 8.13 -16.82
N VAL A 171 -16.12 9.33 -16.69
CA VAL A 171 -14.91 9.58 -15.87
C VAL A 171 -15.21 9.31 -14.40
N PHE A 172 -16.37 9.73 -13.88
CA PHE A 172 -16.78 9.48 -12.50
C PHE A 172 -16.93 8.00 -12.19
N VAL A 173 -17.59 7.23 -13.05
CA VAL A 173 -17.74 5.77 -12.90
C VAL A 173 -16.38 5.09 -12.94
N MET A 174 -15.51 5.45 -13.89
CA MET A 174 -14.15 4.89 -13.99
C MET A 174 -13.30 5.23 -12.75
N SER A 175 -13.35 6.47 -12.28
CA SER A 175 -12.63 6.90 -11.08
C SER A 175 -13.10 6.09 -9.86
N LYS A 176 -14.39 5.87 -9.72
CA LYS A 176 -14.96 5.10 -8.61
C LYS A 176 -14.63 3.60 -8.69
N MET A 177 -14.51 3.02 -9.88
CA MET A 177 -14.08 1.62 -10.06
C MET A 177 -12.60 1.40 -9.76
N ILE A 178 -11.77 2.42 -9.95
CA ILE A 178 -10.32 2.34 -9.73
C ILE A 178 -9.97 2.65 -8.26
N ASP A 179 -10.81 3.39 -7.56
CA ASP A 179 -10.62 3.82 -6.16
C ASP A 179 -11.13 2.78 -5.13
N PHE A 180 -11.21 1.50 -5.51
CA PHE A 180 -11.33 0.40 -4.56
C PHE A 180 -9.96 0.21 -3.86
N ASP A 181 -9.62 1.17 -2.99
CA ASP A 181 -8.49 1.08 -2.08
C ASP A 181 -8.95 0.25 -0.86
N TYR A 182 -8.41 -0.98 -0.78
CA TYR A 182 -8.45 -1.82 0.42
C TYR A 182 -7.43 -1.31 1.43
#